data_ce1e5c7a2ede4ff059d44980d11426de
#
_entry.id   ce1e5c7a2ede4ff059d44980d11426de
#
_cell.length_a   1.000
_cell.length_b   1.000
_cell.length_c   1.000
_cell.angle_alpha   90.00
_cell.angle_beta   90.00
_cell.angle_gamma   90.00
#
_symmetry.space_group_name_H-M   'P 1'
#
loop_
_entity.id
_entity.type
_entity.pdbx_description
1 polymer ?
#
loop_
_entity_poly.entity_id
_entity_poly.type
_entity_poly.pdbx_seq_one_letter_code
_entity_poly.pdbx_strand_id
1 'polypeptide(L)'
;MVDRPVKMITDTAEKIMNGDFSARVKQMNGSWMEGFNQIGKSINKMAEELSSVETLRTDFIANVSHEMKTPLSVMQNYGTLLQAPALSEEKRVEYAKAITDASRRLADMMTNILKLNRLENQQIYPNPTTFDLGEQLCESLLQYESTWERKNIDIETDIAENVYVSADAELLSLVWNNLFSNAFKFTEDGGKVTLTLSADEAYATVKVTDTGCGMSADIGAHIFEKFYQGDTSHATQGNGLGLALVKRVVDIMQGEIGVESAVNVGTTFTVKIRRAEYGPEETR
;
A
#
# COMPACT_ATOMS: atom_id res chain seq x y z
N MET A 1 -9.37 29.48 -43.25
CA MET A 1 -9.87 28.09 -43.04
C MET A 1 -9.20 27.36 -41.88
N VAL A 2 -7.95 27.68 -41.55
CA VAL A 2 -7.20 27.06 -40.45
C VAL A 2 -7.66 27.57 -39.07
N ASP A 3 -8.19 28.77 -38.97
CA ASP A 3 -8.52 29.44 -37.70
C ASP A 3 -9.57 28.70 -36.85
N ARG A 4 -10.58 28.08 -37.49
CA ARG A 4 -11.67 27.41 -36.76
C ARG A 4 -11.23 26.13 -36.04
N PRO A 5 -10.45 25.22 -36.67
CA PRO A 5 -9.88 24.06 -35.97
C PRO A 5 -8.94 24.44 -34.85
N VAL A 6 -8.04 25.40 -35.07
CA VAL A 6 -7.10 25.89 -34.06
C VAL A 6 -7.85 26.47 -32.86
N LYS A 7 -8.83 27.35 -33.11
CA LYS A 7 -9.64 27.93 -32.03
C LYS A 7 -10.36 26.86 -31.22
N MET A 8 -10.98 25.86 -31.87
CA MET A 8 -11.69 24.78 -31.16
C MET A 8 -10.75 23.97 -30.28
N ILE A 9 -9.54 23.67 -30.75
CA ILE A 9 -8.52 22.96 -29.98
C ILE A 9 -8.07 23.81 -28.78
N THR A 10 -7.77 25.10 -29.03
CA THR A 10 -7.31 26.03 -27.98
C THR A 10 -8.38 26.24 -26.92
N ASP A 11 -9.64 26.50 -27.31
CA ASP A 11 -10.77 26.68 -26.38
C ASP A 11 -11.00 25.44 -25.52
N THR A 12 -10.82 24.24 -26.11
CA THR A 12 -10.93 22.97 -25.33
C THR A 12 -9.74 22.78 -24.37
N ALA A 13 -8.52 23.08 -24.82
CA ALA A 13 -7.33 23.03 -23.97
C ALA A 13 -7.44 24.03 -22.79
N GLU A 14 -7.94 25.24 -23.01
CA GLU A 14 -8.21 26.22 -21.95
C GLU A 14 -9.22 25.70 -20.90
N LYS A 15 -10.30 25.03 -21.35
CA LYS A 15 -11.25 24.41 -20.41
C LYS A 15 -10.60 23.34 -19.57
N ILE A 16 -9.78 22.49 -20.18
CA ILE A 16 -9.03 21.43 -19.47
C ILE A 16 -8.06 22.05 -18.44
N MET A 17 -7.31 23.10 -18.84
CA MET A 17 -6.41 23.84 -17.93
C MET A 17 -7.16 24.49 -16.75
N ASN A 18 -8.41 24.88 -16.93
CA ASN A 18 -9.27 25.44 -15.89
C ASN A 18 -10.01 24.36 -15.07
N GLY A 19 -9.66 23.08 -15.24
CA GLY A 19 -10.21 21.97 -14.43
C GLY A 19 -11.44 21.28 -15.04
N ASP A 20 -11.92 21.67 -16.23
CA ASP A 20 -12.99 20.93 -16.91
C ASP A 20 -12.40 19.77 -17.72
N PHE A 21 -12.05 18.71 -17.03
CA PHE A 21 -11.50 17.49 -17.66
C PHE A 21 -12.54 16.69 -18.45
N SER A 22 -13.81 17.10 -18.43
CA SER A 22 -14.86 16.51 -19.27
C SER A 22 -14.87 17.07 -20.70
N ALA A 23 -14.24 18.22 -20.92
CA ALA A 23 -14.15 18.86 -22.24
C ALA A 23 -13.42 17.97 -23.25
N ARG A 24 -13.95 17.89 -24.46
CA ARG A 24 -13.38 17.07 -25.55
C ARG A 24 -13.33 17.85 -26.86
N VAL A 25 -12.23 17.68 -27.59
CA VAL A 25 -12.11 18.13 -28.97
C VAL A 25 -12.95 17.22 -29.85
N LYS A 26 -13.91 17.79 -30.56
CA LYS A 26 -14.78 17.06 -31.49
C LYS A 26 -14.03 16.72 -32.78
N GLN A 27 -14.32 15.54 -33.32
CA GLN A 27 -13.76 15.12 -34.60
C GLN A 27 -14.21 16.04 -35.74
N MET A 28 -13.28 16.42 -36.59
CA MET A 28 -13.48 17.28 -37.74
C MET A 28 -13.48 16.48 -39.03
N ASN A 29 -14.41 16.81 -39.94
CA ASN A 29 -14.55 16.11 -41.22
C ASN A 29 -13.74 16.81 -42.31
N GLY A 30 -13.06 16.04 -43.14
CA GLY A 30 -12.26 16.53 -44.27
C GLY A 30 -10.86 15.90 -44.28
N SER A 31 -10.38 15.55 -45.49
CA SER A 31 -9.08 14.86 -45.64
C SER A 31 -7.87 15.69 -45.15
N TRP A 32 -7.96 17.01 -45.18
CA TRP A 32 -6.92 17.90 -44.68
C TRP A 32 -6.98 18.17 -43.17
N MET A 33 -8.00 17.66 -42.49
CA MET A 33 -8.21 17.79 -41.05
C MET A 33 -7.51 16.66 -40.23
N GLU A 34 -6.86 15.70 -40.88
CA GLU A 34 -6.29 14.52 -40.22
C GLU A 34 -5.27 14.91 -39.14
N GLY A 35 -4.38 15.88 -39.43
CA GLY A 35 -3.42 16.40 -38.44
C GLY A 35 -4.09 17.03 -37.22
N PHE A 36 -5.15 17.81 -37.41
CA PHE A 36 -5.92 18.40 -36.30
C PHE A 36 -6.68 17.38 -35.52
N ASN A 37 -7.21 16.33 -36.14
CA ASN A 37 -7.86 15.23 -35.48
C ASN A 37 -6.88 14.41 -34.61
N GLN A 38 -5.63 14.26 -35.08
CA GLN A 38 -4.60 13.58 -34.29
C GLN A 38 -4.24 14.39 -33.03
N ILE A 39 -4.08 15.71 -33.15
CA ILE A 39 -3.88 16.62 -32.01
C ILE A 39 -5.09 16.53 -31.07
N GLY A 40 -6.32 16.59 -31.59
CA GLY A 40 -7.54 16.46 -30.81
C GLY A 40 -7.63 15.14 -30.03
N LYS A 41 -7.23 14.01 -30.64
CA LYS A 41 -7.14 12.71 -29.95
C LYS A 41 -6.13 12.74 -28.81
N SER A 42 -4.96 13.36 -29.03
CA SER A 42 -3.93 13.47 -27.97
C SER A 42 -4.40 14.31 -26.80
N ILE A 43 -5.09 15.44 -27.07
CA ILE A 43 -5.68 16.30 -26.02
C ILE A 43 -6.79 15.55 -25.27
N ASN A 44 -7.65 14.82 -25.98
CA ASN A 44 -8.70 14.04 -25.35
C ASN A 44 -8.15 12.95 -24.44
N LYS A 45 -7.06 12.28 -24.86
CA LYS A 45 -6.37 11.30 -24.02
C LYS A 45 -5.75 11.94 -22.78
N MET A 46 -5.08 13.10 -22.94
CA MET A 46 -4.56 13.85 -21.77
C MET A 46 -5.68 14.26 -20.80
N ALA A 47 -6.83 14.73 -21.32
CA ALA A 47 -7.98 15.08 -20.50
C ALA A 47 -8.54 13.88 -19.72
N GLU A 48 -8.55 12.70 -20.33
CA GLU A 48 -8.98 11.45 -19.68
C GLU A 48 -8.02 11.04 -18.57
N GLU A 49 -6.71 11.09 -18.81
CA GLU A 49 -5.69 10.81 -17.82
C GLU A 49 -5.75 11.80 -16.64
N LEU A 50 -5.91 13.11 -16.93
CA LEU A 50 -6.07 14.14 -15.89
C LEU A 50 -7.35 13.94 -15.07
N SER A 51 -8.48 13.61 -15.73
CA SER A 51 -9.75 13.30 -15.06
C SER A 51 -9.59 12.11 -14.11
N SER A 52 -8.90 11.07 -14.54
CA SER A 52 -8.62 9.90 -13.70
C SER A 52 -7.77 10.25 -12.48
N VAL A 53 -6.71 11.04 -12.67
CA VAL A 53 -5.84 11.50 -11.56
C VAL A 53 -6.61 12.34 -10.55
N GLU A 54 -7.47 13.26 -11.01
CA GLU A 54 -8.26 14.13 -10.12
C GLU A 54 -9.33 13.33 -9.36
N THR A 55 -9.97 12.35 -10.01
CA THR A 55 -10.88 11.42 -9.34
C THR A 55 -10.16 10.65 -8.23
N LEU A 56 -9.02 10.03 -8.55
CA LEU A 56 -8.21 9.30 -7.56
C LEU A 56 -7.77 10.19 -6.40
N ARG A 57 -7.41 11.45 -6.67
CA ARG A 57 -7.04 12.43 -5.65
C ARG A 57 -8.23 12.78 -4.74
N THR A 58 -9.39 12.99 -5.32
CA THR A 58 -10.62 13.33 -4.58
C THR A 58 -11.04 12.15 -3.70
N ASP A 59 -11.05 10.95 -4.25
CA ASP A 59 -11.36 9.71 -3.52
C ASP A 59 -10.34 9.46 -2.40
N PHE A 60 -9.06 9.73 -2.64
CA PHE A 60 -8.02 9.65 -1.60
C PHE A 60 -8.32 10.60 -0.44
N ILE A 61 -8.63 11.87 -0.71
CA ILE A 61 -8.95 12.86 0.34
C ILE A 61 -10.23 12.47 1.10
N ALA A 62 -11.25 11.99 0.40
CA ALA A 62 -12.49 11.54 1.01
C ALA A 62 -12.26 10.34 1.95
N ASN A 63 -11.50 9.35 1.49
CA ASN A 63 -11.15 8.15 2.26
C ASN A 63 -10.29 8.50 3.49
N VAL A 64 -9.26 9.36 3.34
CA VAL A 64 -8.48 9.89 4.48
C VAL A 64 -9.40 10.51 5.51
N SER A 65 -10.30 11.39 5.08
CA SER A 65 -11.21 12.10 5.98
C SER A 65 -12.14 11.14 6.72
N HIS A 66 -12.65 10.13 6.05
CA HIS A 66 -13.52 9.12 6.63
C HIS A 66 -12.77 8.26 7.66
N GLU A 67 -11.60 7.74 7.29
CA GLU A 67 -10.77 6.89 8.14
C GLU A 67 -10.22 7.63 9.37
N MET A 68 -9.99 8.95 9.28
CA MET A 68 -9.61 9.79 10.43
C MET A 68 -10.79 10.07 11.36
N LYS A 69 -12.01 10.22 10.83
CA LYS A 69 -13.21 10.54 11.61
C LYS A 69 -13.57 9.41 12.58
N THR A 70 -13.40 8.17 12.18
CA THR A 70 -13.76 7.00 12.99
C THR A 70 -12.98 6.95 14.32
N PRO A 71 -11.64 6.91 14.37
CA PRO A 71 -10.88 6.90 15.62
C PRO A 71 -11.10 8.19 16.43
N LEU A 72 -11.28 9.35 15.78
CA LEU A 72 -11.57 10.59 16.47
C LEU A 72 -12.92 10.52 17.19
N SER A 73 -13.96 9.97 16.56
CA SER A 73 -15.27 9.76 17.18
C SER A 73 -15.20 8.80 18.37
N VAL A 74 -14.39 7.72 18.27
CA VAL A 74 -14.14 6.80 19.38
C VAL A 74 -13.51 7.52 20.56
N MET A 75 -12.44 8.31 20.31
CA MET A 75 -11.79 9.08 21.38
C MET A 75 -12.75 10.10 22.04
N GLN A 76 -13.56 10.81 21.25
CA GLN A 76 -14.53 11.77 21.77
C GLN A 76 -15.61 11.09 22.62
N ASN A 77 -16.18 9.98 22.14
CA ASN A 77 -17.23 9.24 22.85
C ASN A 77 -16.73 8.70 24.19
N TYR A 78 -15.60 7.98 24.19
CA TYR A 78 -15.04 7.43 25.42
C TYR A 78 -14.49 8.52 26.36
N GLY A 79 -13.95 9.61 25.80
CA GLY A 79 -13.57 10.80 26.58
C GLY A 79 -14.76 11.45 27.30
N THR A 80 -15.93 11.50 26.65
CA THR A 80 -17.17 11.97 27.28
C THR A 80 -17.65 11.01 28.36
N LEU A 81 -17.62 9.70 28.08
CA LEU A 81 -18.03 8.68 29.07
C LEU A 81 -17.12 8.67 30.31
N LEU A 82 -15.83 8.95 30.16
CA LEU A 82 -14.88 9.06 31.28
C LEU A 82 -15.21 10.21 32.25
N GLN A 83 -15.99 11.20 31.82
CA GLN A 83 -16.40 12.34 32.67
C GLN A 83 -17.56 11.99 33.59
N ALA A 84 -18.17 10.80 33.46
CA ALA A 84 -19.27 10.38 34.32
C ALA A 84 -18.79 10.19 35.77
N PRO A 85 -19.49 10.81 36.76
CA PRO A 85 -19.03 10.85 38.17
C PRO A 85 -19.07 9.50 38.88
N ALA A 86 -19.85 8.54 38.40
CA ALA A 86 -20.04 7.21 39.02
C ALA A 86 -19.51 6.05 38.15
N LEU A 87 -18.40 6.25 37.48
CA LEU A 87 -17.81 5.23 36.62
C LEU A 87 -17.01 4.22 37.49
N SER A 88 -17.21 2.90 37.25
CA SER A 88 -16.38 1.87 37.90
C SER A 88 -14.94 1.92 37.37
N GLU A 89 -13.99 1.50 38.19
CA GLU A 89 -12.57 1.52 37.80
C GLU A 89 -12.29 0.64 36.55
N GLU A 90 -12.97 -0.50 36.43
CA GLU A 90 -12.87 -1.37 35.24
C GLU A 90 -13.28 -0.65 33.98
N LYS A 91 -14.43 0.05 33.99
CA LYS A 91 -14.88 0.86 32.83
C LYS A 91 -13.96 2.03 32.56
N ARG A 92 -13.38 2.63 33.60
CA ARG A 92 -12.39 3.70 33.45
C ARG A 92 -11.16 3.24 32.68
N VAL A 93 -10.62 2.07 33.06
CA VAL A 93 -9.48 1.44 32.40
C VAL A 93 -9.84 1.03 30.97
N GLU A 94 -11.02 0.44 30.76
CA GLU A 94 -11.52 0.06 29.44
C GLU A 94 -11.60 1.27 28.47
N TYR A 95 -12.22 2.36 28.94
CA TYR A 95 -12.38 3.57 28.12
C TYR A 95 -11.05 4.28 27.85
N ALA A 96 -10.16 4.34 28.84
CA ALA A 96 -8.82 4.88 28.67
C ALA A 96 -8.02 4.07 27.64
N LYS A 97 -8.13 2.73 27.68
CA LYS A 97 -7.51 1.84 26.69
C LYS A 97 -8.07 2.07 25.30
N ALA A 98 -9.39 2.18 25.14
CA ALA A 98 -10.02 2.45 23.85
C ALA A 98 -9.55 3.77 23.24
N ILE A 99 -9.37 4.83 24.05
CA ILE A 99 -8.81 6.12 23.60
C ILE A 99 -7.36 5.95 23.16
N THR A 100 -6.55 5.26 23.95
CA THR A 100 -5.12 5.03 23.62
C THR A 100 -4.97 4.25 22.31
N ASP A 101 -5.78 3.20 22.12
CA ASP A 101 -5.76 2.37 20.93
C ASP A 101 -6.23 3.17 19.69
N ALA A 102 -7.26 3.99 19.82
CA ALA A 102 -7.73 4.88 18.75
C ALA A 102 -6.68 5.95 18.39
N SER A 103 -5.99 6.52 19.38
CA SER A 103 -4.90 7.49 19.18
C SER A 103 -3.72 6.85 18.43
N ARG A 104 -3.32 5.63 18.81
CA ARG A 104 -2.25 4.89 18.14
C ARG A 104 -2.60 4.62 16.67
N ARG A 105 -3.82 4.13 16.39
CA ARG A 105 -4.30 3.92 15.02
C ARG A 105 -4.23 5.17 14.16
N LEU A 106 -4.63 6.33 14.72
CA LEU A 106 -4.57 7.61 14.02
C LEU A 106 -3.12 8.01 13.70
N ALA A 107 -2.21 7.84 14.65
CA ALA A 107 -0.78 8.12 14.47
C ALA A 107 -0.15 7.23 13.39
N ASP A 108 -0.45 5.93 13.40
CA ASP A 108 0.03 4.97 12.40
C ASP A 108 -0.50 5.31 10.99
N MET A 109 -1.78 5.67 10.91
CA MET A 109 -2.40 6.13 9.65
C MET A 109 -1.72 7.38 9.10
N MET A 110 -1.51 8.41 9.94
CA MET A 110 -0.81 9.64 9.53
C MET A 110 0.60 9.33 9.04
N THR A 111 1.32 8.47 9.74
CA THR A 111 2.68 8.04 9.36
C THR A 111 2.67 7.34 7.99
N ASN A 112 1.73 6.43 7.74
CA ASN A 112 1.61 5.73 6.48
C ASN A 112 1.23 6.66 5.32
N ILE A 113 0.33 7.62 5.55
CA ILE A 113 -0.02 8.65 4.55
C ILE A 113 1.21 9.50 4.19
N LEU A 114 1.99 9.95 5.18
CA LEU A 114 3.19 10.74 4.94
C LEU A 114 4.26 9.95 4.18
N LYS A 115 4.48 8.67 4.53
CA LYS A 115 5.40 7.78 3.82
C LYS A 115 4.95 7.59 2.37
N LEU A 116 3.66 7.27 2.15
CA LEU A 116 3.11 7.06 0.81
C LEU A 116 3.22 8.33 -0.05
N ASN A 117 2.88 9.49 0.51
CA ASN A 117 2.99 10.77 -0.19
C ASN A 117 4.43 11.08 -0.62
N ARG A 118 5.41 10.85 0.27
CA ARG A 118 6.84 11.06 -0.06
C ARG A 118 7.31 10.12 -1.17
N LEU A 119 6.89 8.87 -1.14
CA LEU A 119 7.23 7.87 -2.15
C LEU A 119 6.58 8.16 -3.51
N GLU A 120 5.36 8.70 -3.52
CA GLU A 120 4.65 9.06 -4.76
C GLU A 120 5.20 10.30 -5.43
N ASN A 121 5.56 11.31 -4.65
CA ASN A 121 6.09 12.57 -5.16
C ASN A 121 7.59 12.51 -5.48
N GLN A 122 8.19 11.32 -5.54
CA GLN A 122 9.62 11.13 -5.80
C GLN A 122 10.53 11.97 -4.88
N GLN A 123 10.08 12.28 -3.66
CA GLN A 123 10.87 12.99 -2.66
C GLN A 123 11.84 12.07 -1.89
N ILE A 124 11.70 10.77 -2.10
CA ILE A 124 12.63 9.77 -1.60
C ILE A 124 13.42 9.26 -2.80
N TYR A 125 14.71 9.53 -2.78
CA TYR A 125 15.69 8.89 -3.66
C TYR A 125 16.18 7.65 -2.92
N PRO A 126 15.94 6.43 -3.42
CA PRO A 126 16.45 5.22 -2.78
C PRO A 126 17.96 5.33 -2.61
N ASN A 127 18.45 4.99 -1.43
CA ASN A 127 19.88 4.87 -1.15
C ASN A 127 20.27 3.38 -1.17
N PRO A 128 20.57 2.82 -2.35
CA PRO A 128 20.84 1.40 -2.47
C PRO A 128 22.17 1.05 -1.78
N THR A 129 22.09 0.09 -0.88
CA THR A 129 23.24 -0.57 -0.25
C THR A 129 23.17 -2.06 -0.51
N THR A 130 24.31 -2.74 -0.53
CA THR A 130 24.32 -4.20 -0.65
C THR A 130 24.32 -4.81 0.74
N PHE A 131 23.35 -5.68 1.00
CA PHE A 131 23.18 -6.34 2.30
C PHE A 131 22.60 -7.75 2.14
N ASP A 132 22.72 -8.56 3.20
CA ASP A 132 22.13 -9.89 3.27
C ASP A 132 20.62 -9.77 3.51
N LEU A 133 19.83 -10.27 2.56
CA LEU A 133 18.36 -10.21 2.64
C LEU A 133 17.82 -11.17 3.70
N GLY A 134 18.47 -12.33 3.89
CA GLY A 134 18.08 -13.31 4.91
C GLY A 134 18.19 -12.74 6.32
N GLU A 135 19.28 -12.04 6.61
CA GLU A 135 19.48 -11.35 7.91
C GLU A 135 18.38 -10.31 8.16
N GLN A 136 18.10 -9.44 7.18
CA GLN A 136 17.04 -8.44 7.31
C GLN A 136 15.66 -9.05 7.53
N LEU A 137 15.33 -10.14 6.83
CA LEU A 137 14.07 -10.85 6.98
C LEU A 137 13.92 -11.45 8.39
N CYS A 138 14.98 -12.07 8.90
CA CYS A 138 15.01 -12.62 10.28
C CYS A 138 14.82 -11.52 11.32
N GLU A 139 15.55 -10.40 11.22
CA GLU A 139 15.40 -9.25 12.10
C GLU A 139 13.97 -8.68 12.10
N SER A 140 13.38 -8.56 10.90
CA SER A 140 12.01 -8.06 10.74
C SER A 140 10.98 -9.03 11.32
N LEU A 141 11.18 -10.33 11.15
CA LEU A 141 10.30 -11.37 11.71
C LEU A 141 10.35 -11.39 13.24
N LEU A 142 11.53 -11.32 13.84
CA LEU A 142 11.74 -11.34 15.29
C LEU A 142 11.01 -10.19 16.02
N GLN A 143 10.72 -9.08 15.37
CA GLN A 143 9.92 -7.99 15.96
C GLN A 143 8.50 -8.44 16.37
N TYR A 144 8.02 -9.55 15.84
CA TYR A 144 6.68 -10.09 16.10
C TYR A 144 6.68 -11.26 17.11
N GLU A 145 7.82 -11.58 17.74
CA GLU A 145 7.97 -12.70 18.67
C GLU A 145 6.86 -12.74 19.73
N SER A 146 6.64 -11.66 20.44
CA SER A 146 5.59 -11.56 21.46
C SER A 146 4.17 -11.77 20.90
N THR A 147 3.97 -11.55 19.60
CA THR A 147 2.68 -11.73 18.96
C THR A 147 2.42 -13.19 18.62
N TRP A 148 3.39 -13.88 18.01
CA TRP A 148 3.22 -15.28 17.68
C TRP A 148 3.20 -16.17 18.92
N GLU A 149 4.00 -15.87 19.97
CA GLU A 149 3.94 -16.59 21.24
C GLU A 149 2.56 -16.46 21.89
N ARG A 150 2.03 -15.23 21.99
CA ARG A 150 0.70 -14.98 22.57
C ARG A 150 -0.42 -15.69 21.82
N LYS A 151 -0.34 -15.77 20.49
CA LYS A 151 -1.31 -16.44 19.62
C LYS A 151 -1.01 -17.92 19.40
N ASN A 152 0.12 -18.43 19.95
CA ASN A 152 0.60 -19.79 19.71
C ASN A 152 0.68 -20.14 18.23
N ILE A 153 1.17 -19.19 17.38
CA ILE A 153 1.34 -19.38 15.93
C ILE A 153 2.65 -20.15 15.71
N ASP A 154 2.57 -21.19 14.90
CA ASP A 154 3.74 -21.96 14.44
C ASP A 154 4.50 -21.18 13.37
N ILE A 155 5.83 -21.01 13.58
CA ILE A 155 6.70 -20.29 12.65
C ILE A 155 7.61 -21.27 11.93
N GLU A 156 7.53 -21.29 10.61
CA GLU A 156 8.43 -22.08 9.76
C GLU A 156 9.27 -21.15 8.88
N THR A 157 10.56 -21.39 8.84
CA THR A 157 11.48 -20.60 8.00
C THR A 157 12.32 -21.52 7.11
N ASP A 158 12.40 -21.17 5.80
CA ASP A 158 13.30 -21.79 4.83
C ASP A 158 14.02 -20.65 4.09
N ILE A 159 15.20 -20.29 4.60
CA ILE A 159 15.95 -19.10 4.18
C ILE A 159 17.25 -19.54 3.55
N ALA A 160 17.39 -19.29 2.24
CA ALA A 160 18.65 -19.51 1.53
C ALA A 160 19.74 -18.58 2.06
N GLU A 161 20.93 -19.14 2.31
CA GLU A 161 22.09 -18.40 2.79
C GLU A 161 22.75 -17.57 1.68
N ASN A 162 23.43 -16.48 2.07
CA ASN A 162 24.22 -15.64 1.19
C ASN A 162 23.42 -15.04 0.01
N VAL A 163 22.20 -14.61 0.27
CA VAL A 163 21.36 -13.93 -0.71
C VAL A 163 21.50 -12.42 -0.52
N TYR A 164 22.32 -11.79 -1.35
CA TYR A 164 22.57 -10.34 -1.31
C TYR A 164 21.70 -9.62 -2.32
N VAL A 165 21.20 -8.44 -1.91
CA VAL A 165 20.43 -7.53 -2.77
C VAL A 165 21.03 -6.12 -2.69
N SER A 166 20.94 -5.38 -3.81
CA SER A 166 21.32 -3.96 -3.84
C SER A 166 20.04 -3.12 -3.82
N ALA A 167 19.68 -2.65 -2.64
CA ALA A 167 18.41 -1.97 -2.42
C ALA A 167 18.50 -0.99 -1.23
N ASP A 168 17.49 -0.18 -1.04
CA ASP A 168 17.32 0.63 0.17
C ASP A 168 16.77 -0.24 1.29
N ALA A 169 17.60 -0.52 2.29
CA ALA A 169 17.27 -1.43 3.39
C ALA A 169 16.09 -0.92 4.24
N GLU A 170 15.98 0.42 4.44
CA GLU A 170 14.86 0.99 5.21
C GLU A 170 13.54 0.83 4.47
N LEU A 171 13.54 1.06 3.15
CA LEU A 171 12.35 0.87 2.33
C LEU A 171 11.92 -0.61 2.27
N LEU A 172 12.87 -1.53 2.14
CA LEU A 172 12.55 -2.97 2.17
C LEU A 172 12.04 -3.44 3.53
N SER A 173 12.56 -2.89 4.63
CA SER A 173 12.02 -3.16 5.97
C SER A 173 10.54 -2.77 6.08
N LEU A 174 10.09 -1.70 5.39
CA LEU A 174 8.67 -1.36 5.35
C LEU A 174 7.83 -2.44 4.66
N VAL A 175 8.38 -3.08 3.61
CA VAL A 175 7.71 -4.19 2.91
C VAL A 175 7.52 -5.35 3.88
N TRP A 176 8.62 -5.82 4.49
CA TRP A 176 8.58 -6.99 5.37
C TRP A 176 7.67 -6.78 6.56
N ASN A 177 7.78 -5.63 7.23
CA ASN A 177 6.94 -5.30 8.37
C ASN A 177 5.45 -5.25 8.03
N ASN A 178 5.06 -4.75 6.86
CA ASN A 178 3.65 -4.77 6.43
C ASN A 178 3.16 -6.19 6.13
N LEU A 179 3.97 -7.02 5.45
CA LEU A 179 3.60 -8.39 5.14
C LEU A 179 3.50 -9.25 6.40
N PHE A 180 4.47 -9.17 7.32
CA PHE A 180 4.41 -9.89 8.60
C PHE A 180 3.26 -9.41 9.47
N SER A 181 3.05 -8.09 9.58
CA SER A 181 1.92 -7.54 10.31
C SER A 181 0.59 -8.10 9.81
N ASN A 182 0.42 -8.21 8.50
CA ASN A 182 -0.78 -8.81 7.91
C ASN A 182 -0.87 -10.31 8.21
N ALA A 183 0.21 -11.07 8.03
CA ALA A 183 0.23 -12.49 8.31
C ALA A 183 -0.19 -12.78 9.76
N PHE A 184 0.46 -12.12 10.74
CA PHE A 184 0.11 -12.31 12.17
C PHE A 184 -1.26 -11.78 12.56
N LYS A 185 -1.75 -10.76 11.87
CA LYS A 185 -3.06 -10.20 12.12
C LYS A 185 -4.16 -11.16 11.69
N PHE A 186 -4.07 -11.74 10.51
CA PHE A 186 -5.12 -12.55 9.90
C PHE A 186 -4.99 -14.05 10.22
N THR A 187 -3.85 -14.51 10.73
CA THR A 187 -3.71 -15.86 11.25
C THR A 187 -4.41 -15.97 12.60
N GLU A 188 -5.24 -17.00 12.75
CA GLU A 188 -5.89 -17.32 14.01
C GLU A 188 -4.91 -17.94 15.02
N ASP A 189 -5.34 -18.03 16.30
CA ASP A 189 -4.56 -18.65 17.35
C ASP A 189 -4.30 -20.13 17.02
N GLY A 190 -3.06 -20.57 17.12
CA GLY A 190 -2.62 -21.92 16.75
C GLY A 190 -2.42 -22.14 15.25
N GLY A 191 -2.54 -21.09 14.43
CA GLY A 191 -2.25 -21.16 13.00
C GLY A 191 -0.74 -21.18 12.70
N LYS A 192 -0.38 -21.02 11.43
CA LYS A 192 1.00 -21.11 10.94
C LYS A 192 1.36 -19.94 10.05
N VAL A 193 2.59 -19.44 10.17
CA VAL A 193 3.21 -18.49 9.26
C VAL A 193 4.53 -19.06 8.78
N THR A 194 4.71 -19.08 7.45
CA THR A 194 5.92 -19.60 6.80
C THR A 194 6.62 -18.46 6.05
N LEU A 195 7.91 -18.32 6.28
CA LEU A 195 8.79 -17.40 5.57
C LEU A 195 9.77 -18.22 4.72
N THR A 196 9.80 -17.99 3.40
CA THR A 196 10.79 -18.59 2.52
C THR A 196 11.57 -17.53 1.79
N LEU A 197 12.88 -17.73 1.68
CA LEU A 197 13.77 -16.96 0.81
C LEU A 197 14.48 -17.96 -0.13
N SER A 198 14.27 -17.81 -1.40
CA SER A 198 15.00 -18.53 -2.45
C SER A 198 15.64 -17.54 -3.42
N ALA A 199 16.65 -17.98 -4.16
CA ALA A 199 17.29 -17.13 -5.15
C ALA A 199 17.66 -17.94 -6.39
N ASP A 200 17.51 -17.31 -7.54
CA ASP A 200 18.11 -17.75 -8.80
C ASP A 200 19.29 -16.82 -9.18
N GLU A 201 19.78 -16.91 -10.43
CA GLU A 201 20.89 -16.08 -10.89
C GLU A 201 20.59 -14.57 -10.88
N ALA A 202 19.33 -14.17 -11.09
CA ALA A 202 18.92 -12.77 -11.29
C ALA A 202 18.10 -12.19 -10.14
N TYR A 203 17.33 -13.02 -9.45
CA TYR A 203 16.33 -12.56 -8.48
C TYR A 203 16.42 -13.32 -7.15
N ALA A 204 16.16 -12.58 -6.07
CA ALA A 204 15.79 -13.10 -4.77
C ALA A 204 14.26 -13.12 -4.67
N THR A 205 13.68 -14.24 -4.26
CA THR A 205 12.25 -14.44 -4.12
C THR A 205 11.91 -14.70 -2.66
N VAL A 206 11.15 -13.80 -2.06
CA VAL A 206 10.63 -13.92 -0.68
C VAL A 206 9.16 -14.31 -0.75
N LYS A 207 8.77 -15.32 0.02
CA LYS A 207 7.36 -15.66 0.22
C LYS A 207 7.02 -15.60 1.71
N VAL A 208 5.92 -14.92 2.00
CA VAL A 208 5.29 -14.92 3.33
C VAL A 208 3.93 -15.58 3.17
N THR A 209 3.78 -16.73 3.80
CA THR A 209 2.55 -17.55 3.74
C THR A 209 1.93 -17.63 5.11
N ASP A 210 0.64 -17.39 5.20
CA ASP A 210 -0.18 -17.54 6.41
C ASP A 210 -1.31 -18.54 6.20
N THR A 211 -1.78 -19.15 7.27
CA THR A 211 -2.97 -20.01 7.29
C THR A 211 -4.20 -19.27 7.83
N GLY A 212 -4.31 -17.99 7.53
CA GLY A 212 -5.40 -17.13 7.99
C GLY A 212 -6.70 -17.33 7.21
N CYS A 213 -7.61 -16.38 7.35
CA CYS A 213 -8.94 -16.43 6.72
C CYS A 213 -8.88 -16.42 5.18
N GLY A 214 -7.75 -16.02 4.58
CA GLY A 214 -7.62 -15.89 3.13
C GLY A 214 -8.56 -14.85 2.52
N MET A 215 -8.59 -14.79 1.19
CA MET A 215 -9.35 -13.80 0.42
C MET A 215 -9.97 -14.43 -0.82
N SER A 216 -11.11 -13.87 -1.28
CA SER A 216 -11.66 -14.17 -2.60
C SER A 216 -10.82 -13.55 -3.71
N ALA A 217 -10.96 -14.05 -4.95
CA ALA A 217 -10.27 -13.49 -6.11
C ALA A 217 -10.61 -12.01 -6.35
N ASP A 218 -11.88 -11.63 -6.12
CA ASP A 218 -12.32 -10.23 -6.27
C ASP A 218 -11.62 -9.31 -5.27
N ILE A 219 -11.48 -9.74 -4.01
CA ILE A 219 -10.72 -8.98 -3.00
C ILE A 219 -9.25 -8.92 -3.41
N GLY A 220 -8.66 -10.06 -3.77
CA GLY A 220 -7.26 -10.15 -4.18
C GLY A 220 -6.86 -9.22 -5.33
N ALA A 221 -7.79 -8.92 -6.24
CA ALA A 221 -7.56 -8.00 -7.36
C ALA A 221 -7.34 -6.54 -6.92
N HIS A 222 -7.87 -6.14 -5.76
CA HIS A 222 -7.91 -4.74 -5.31
C HIS A 222 -7.05 -4.46 -4.06
N ILE A 223 -6.44 -5.47 -3.44
CA ILE A 223 -5.74 -5.32 -2.13
C ILE A 223 -4.57 -4.34 -2.14
N PHE A 224 -4.02 -4.02 -3.30
CA PHE A 224 -2.95 -3.03 -3.46
C PHE A 224 -3.47 -1.61 -3.68
N GLU A 225 -4.78 -1.43 -3.82
CA GLU A 225 -5.40 -0.11 -3.91
C GLU A 225 -5.41 0.59 -2.56
N LYS A 226 -5.28 1.92 -2.58
CA LYS A 226 -5.25 2.73 -1.36
C LYS A 226 -6.62 2.68 -0.65
N PHE A 227 -6.60 2.47 0.67
CA PHE A 227 -7.79 2.38 1.52
C PHE A 227 -8.72 1.20 1.22
N TYR A 228 -8.33 0.30 0.33
CA TYR A 228 -9.14 -0.88 0.09
C TYR A 228 -9.08 -1.84 1.28
N GLN A 229 -10.24 -2.29 1.72
CA GLN A 229 -10.42 -3.26 2.79
C GLN A 229 -11.45 -4.29 2.31
N GLY A 230 -11.08 -5.55 2.31
CA GLY A 230 -11.97 -6.63 1.83
C GLY A 230 -13.15 -6.92 2.76
N ASP A 231 -13.07 -6.52 4.03
CA ASP A 231 -14.12 -6.68 5.03
C ASP A 231 -14.62 -5.30 5.48
N THR A 232 -15.88 -5.00 5.19
CA THR A 232 -16.55 -3.75 5.59
C THR A 232 -17.07 -3.78 7.03
N SER A 233 -16.93 -4.91 7.75
CA SER A 233 -17.47 -5.09 9.10
C SER A 233 -16.70 -4.30 10.20
N HIS A 234 -15.63 -3.56 9.84
CA HIS A 234 -14.75 -2.84 10.76
C HIS A 234 -14.13 -3.70 11.90
N ALA A 235 -14.37 -5.00 11.88
CA ALA A 235 -13.85 -5.93 12.90
C ALA A 235 -12.35 -6.17 12.76
N THR A 236 -11.82 -6.04 11.54
CA THR A 236 -10.40 -6.23 11.25
C THR A 236 -9.65 -4.90 11.23
N GLN A 237 -8.67 -4.77 12.12
CA GLN A 237 -7.85 -3.57 12.30
C GLN A 237 -6.95 -3.30 11.08
N GLY A 238 -7.16 -2.20 10.34
CA GLY A 238 -6.24 -1.72 9.29
C GLY A 238 -6.79 -0.47 8.64
N ASN A 239 -5.93 0.29 7.96
CA ASN A 239 -6.31 1.52 7.25
C ASN A 239 -6.24 1.37 5.72
N GLY A 240 -6.02 0.15 5.22
CA GLY A 240 -5.93 -0.13 3.77
C GLY A 240 -4.76 0.56 3.04
N LEU A 241 -3.74 1.03 3.78
CA LEU A 241 -2.58 1.71 3.19
C LEU A 241 -1.32 0.85 3.16
N GLY A 242 -1.25 -0.20 3.99
CA GLY A 242 -0.05 -1.02 4.15
C GLY A 242 0.37 -1.72 2.86
N LEU A 243 -0.55 -2.39 2.16
CA LEU A 243 -0.25 -3.09 0.91
C LEU A 243 -0.04 -2.12 -0.26
N ALA A 244 -0.71 -0.98 -0.29
CA ALA A 244 -0.43 0.08 -1.26
C ALA A 244 1.01 0.62 -1.10
N LEU A 245 1.47 0.77 0.16
CA LEU A 245 2.85 1.14 0.48
C LEU A 245 3.83 0.07 0.02
N VAL A 246 3.55 -1.20 0.30
CA VAL A 246 4.35 -2.35 -0.17
C VAL A 246 4.49 -2.32 -1.70
N LYS A 247 3.37 -2.22 -2.43
CA LYS A 247 3.38 -2.16 -3.90
C LYS A 247 4.25 -1.01 -4.39
N ARG A 248 4.10 0.19 -3.80
CA ARG A 248 4.87 1.37 -4.20
C ARG A 248 6.37 1.20 -3.97
N VAL A 249 6.78 0.64 -2.83
CA VAL A 249 8.20 0.37 -2.54
C VAL A 249 8.76 -0.65 -3.51
N VAL A 250 8.06 -1.76 -3.75
CA VAL A 250 8.48 -2.80 -4.70
C VAL A 250 8.63 -2.24 -6.11
N ASP A 251 7.69 -1.37 -6.56
CA ASP A 251 7.77 -0.70 -7.87
C ASP A 251 8.99 0.23 -7.96
N ILE A 252 9.31 0.99 -6.90
CA ILE A 252 10.52 1.84 -6.84
C ILE A 252 11.79 0.99 -6.96
N MET A 253 11.81 -0.20 -6.35
CA MET A 253 12.93 -1.14 -6.44
C MET A 253 12.95 -1.93 -7.75
N GLN A 254 12.02 -1.66 -8.68
CA GLN A 254 11.86 -2.39 -9.95
C GLN A 254 11.67 -3.90 -9.72
N GLY A 255 11.05 -4.27 -8.61
CA GLY A 255 10.69 -5.62 -8.24
C GLY A 255 9.27 -5.99 -8.67
N GLU A 256 8.87 -7.20 -8.30
CA GLU A 256 7.53 -7.72 -8.53
C GLU A 256 6.90 -8.15 -7.21
N ILE A 257 5.60 -7.93 -7.07
CA ILE A 257 4.81 -8.47 -5.97
C ILE A 257 3.59 -9.18 -6.51
N GLY A 258 3.32 -10.37 -6.00
CA GLY A 258 2.13 -11.16 -6.29
C GLY A 258 1.46 -11.66 -5.03
N VAL A 259 0.21 -12.10 -5.17
CA VAL A 259 -0.58 -12.69 -4.09
C VAL A 259 -1.32 -13.91 -4.61
N GLU A 260 -1.32 -14.98 -3.82
CA GLU A 260 -2.14 -16.17 -4.01
C GLU A 260 -2.93 -16.36 -2.71
N SER A 261 -4.25 -16.45 -2.79
CA SER A 261 -5.09 -16.57 -1.60
C SER A 261 -6.36 -17.36 -1.91
N ALA A 262 -6.84 -18.11 -0.92
CA ALA A 262 -8.12 -18.78 -0.97
C ALA A 262 -8.80 -18.67 0.40
N VAL A 263 -10.13 -18.45 0.37
CA VAL A 263 -10.94 -18.27 1.58
C VAL A 263 -10.82 -19.49 2.49
N ASN A 264 -10.54 -19.27 3.77
CA ASN A 264 -10.31 -20.30 4.81
C ASN A 264 -9.13 -21.25 4.55
N VAL A 265 -8.21 -20.88 3.66
CA VAL A 265 -6.97 -21.62 3.41
C VAL A 265 -5.76 -20.81 3.86
N GLY A 266 -5.76 -19.51 3.54
CA GLY A 266 -4.68 -18.59 3.86
C GLY A 266 -4.25 -17.74 2.68
N THR A 267 -3.13 -17.02 2.86
CA THR A 267 -2.58 -16.10 1.88
C THR A 267 -1.08 -16.31 1.73
N THR A 268 -0.58 -16.24 0.51
CA THR A 268 0.84 -16.18 0.18
C THR A 268 1.15 -14.91 -0.58
N PHE A 269 1.98 -14.05 -0.01
CA PHE A 269 2.59 -12.94 -0.72
C PHE A 269 3.95 -13.36 -1.25
N THR A 270 4.21 -13.07 -2.52
CA THR A 270 5.49 -13.33 -3.18
C THR A 270 6.10 -12.01 -3.63
N VAL A 271 7.31 -11.70 -3.18
CA VAL A 271 8.08 -10.51 -3.58
C VAL A 271 9.35 -10.96 -4.27
N LYS A 272 9.61 -10.43 -5.47
CA LYS A 272 10.84 -10.67 -6.23
C LYS A 272 11.65 -9.39 -6.34
N ILE A 273 12.93 -9.46 -5.98
CA ILE A 273 13.86 -8.34 -6.00
C ILE A 273 15.13 -8.77 -6.74
N ARG A 274 15.73 -7.86 -7.47
CA ARG A 274 16.97 -8.14 -8.20
C ARG A 274 18.12 -8.42 -7.21
N ARG A 275 18.87 -9.49 -7.45
CA ARG A 275 20.06 -9.82 -6.66
C ARG A 275 21.21 -8.86 -6.94
N ALA A 276 22.05 -8.65 -5.95
CA ALA A 276 23.39 -8.12 -6.17
C ALA A 276 24.30 -9.22 -6.74
N GLU A 277 25.20 -8.85 -7.65
CA GLU A 277 26.15 -9.79 -8.24
C GLU A 277 27.16 -10.30 -7.19
N TYR A 278 27.50 -9.47 -6.19
CA TYR A 278 28.50 -9.76 -5.16
C TYR A 278 28.01 -9.30 -3.78
N GLY A 279 28.50 -9.96 -2.72
CA GLY A 279 28.33 -9.50 -1.34
C GLY A 279 29.19 -8.26 -1.00
N PRO A 280 28.99 -7.65 0.18
CA PRO A 280 29.64 -6.39 0.54
C PRO A 280 31.17 -6.42 0.60
N GLU A 281 31.79 -7.59 0.73
CA GLU A 281 33.25 -7.74 0.82
C GLU A 281 33.98 -7.92 -0.54
N GLU A 282 33.25 -8.23 -1.61
CA GLU A 282 33.81 -8.50 -2.94
C GLU A 282 33.88 -7.26 -3.85
N THR A 283 33.42 -6.11 -3.37
CA THR A 283 33.44 -4.83 -4.10
C THR A 283 34.79 -4.11 -3.88
N ARG A 284 35.92 -4.79 -4.09
CA ARG A 284 37.27 -4.19 -4.06
C ARG A 284 37.93 -4.19 -5.43
#